data_3d8406ad6dcb80442e66d1119f36695c
#
_entry.id   3d8406ad6dcb80442e66d1119f36695c
#
_cell.length_a   1.000
_cell.length_b   1.000
_cell.length_c   1.000
_cell.angle_alpha   90.00
_cell.angle_beta   90.00
_cell.angle_gamma   90.00
#
_symmetry.space_group_name_H-M   'P 1'
#
loop_
_entity.id
_entity.type
_entity.pdbx_description
1 polymer ?
#
loop_
_entity_poly.entity_id
_entity_poly.type
_entity_poly.pdbx_seq_one_letter_code
_entity_poly.pdbx_strand_id
1 'polypeptide(L)'
;MDVLYFAWVRERIGIPKETVETQAVTVHDLVEELKAREERYAVAFADLSALRVALDQELSDFDAPLSGVREVAFFPPMTGG
;
A
#
# COMPACT_ATOMS: atom_id res chain seq x y z
N MET A 1 -3.41 -9.38 7.60
CA MET A 1 -2.37 -8.40 7.26
C MET A 1 -2.92 -6.99 7.45
N ASP A 2 -2.21 -6.17 8.19
CA ASP A 2 -2.62 -4.79 8.39
C ASP A 2 -2.07 -3.92 7.27
N VAL A 3 -2.93 -3.08 6.70
CA VAL A 3 -2.53 -2.15 5.64
C VAL A 3 -2.80 -0.73 6.16
N LEU A 4 -1.76 0.09 6.13
CA LEU A 4 -1.83 1.47 6.61
C LEU A 4 -1.68 2.43 5.44
N TYR A 5 -2.44 3.52 5.50
CA TYR A 5 -2.45 4.55 4.46
C TYR A 5 -2.11 5.89 5.10
N PHE A 6 -1.22 6.65 4.46
CA PHE A 6 -0.76 7.93 4.99
C PHE A 6 -0.97 9.06 3.98
N ALA A 7 -1.07 10.27 4.51
CA ALA A 7 -1.15 11.50 3.72
C ALA A 7 -2.27 11.44 2.65
N TRP A 8 -1.96 11.82 1.40
CA TRP A 8 -2.99 11.85 0.37
C TRP A 8 -3.53 10.45 -0.01
N VAL A 9 -2.75 9.40 0.25
CA VAL A 9 -3.22 8.01 0.02
C VAL A 9 -4.39 7.74 0.94
N ARG A 10 -4.25 8.11 2.22
CA ARG A 10 -5.32 7.96 3.20
C ARG A 10 -6.55 8.76 2.81
N GLU A 11 -6.35 9.99 2.32
CA GLU A 11 -7.46 10.85 1.92
C GLU A 11 -8.23 10.26 0.74
N ARG A 12 -7.54 9.67 -0.22
CA ARG A 12 -8.19 9.09 -1.40
C ARG A 12 -8.91 7.78 -1.08
N ILE A 13 -8.32 6.96 -0.23
CA ILE A 13 -8.92 5.69 0.16
C ILE A 13 -10.01 5.90 1.20
N GLY A 14 -9.84 6.89 2.07
CA GLY A 14 -10.85 7.29 3.04
C GLY A 14 -10.72 6.68 4.43
N ILE A 15 -9.75 5.82 4.65
CA ILE A 15 -9.48 5.21 5.95
C ILE A 15 -7.98 5.20 6.22
N PRO A 16 -7.55 5.28 7.50
CA PRO A 16 -6.13 5.28 7.83
C PRO A 16 -5.52 3.87 7.89
N LYS A 17 -6.34 2.87 8.14
CA LYS A 17 -5.86 1.50 8.36
C LYS A 17 -6.99 0.51 8.15
N GLU A 18 -6.65 -0.66 7.66
CA GLU A 18 -7.60 -1.77 7.57
C GLU A 18 -6.86 -3.10 7.65
N THR A 19 -7.56 -4.13 8.07
CA THR A 19 -7.03 -5.48 8.04
C THR A 19 -7.56 -6.16 6.80
N VAL A 20 -6.65 -6.72 6.01
CA VAL A 20 -6.96 -7.33 4.72
C VAL A 20 -6.57 -8.80 4.75
N GLU A 21 -7.48 -9.66 4.30
CA GLU A 21 -7.14 -11.04 4.04
C GLU A 21 -6.69 -11.12 2.59
N THR A 22 -5.48 -11.62 2.35
CA THR A 22 -4.92 -11.65 1.02
C THR A 22 -4.03 -12.87 0.83
N GLN A 23 -3.95 -13.33 -0.41
CA GLN A 23 -3.02 -14.37 -0.82
C GLN A 23 -1.96 -13.80 -1.76
N ALA A 24 -1.84 -12.48 -1.80
CA ALA A 24 -0.86 -11.81 -2.63
C ALA A 24 0.56 -12.25 -2.25
N VAL A 25 1.39 -12.47 -3.26
CA VAL A 25 2.76 -12.94 -3.06
C VAL A 25 3.71 -11.76 -2.88
N THR A 26 3.48 -10.68 -3.64
CA THR A 26 4.29 -9.46 -3.58
C THR A 26 3.43 -8.26 -3.23
N VAL A 27 4.09 -7.14 -2.91
CA VAL A 27 3.38 -5.88 -2.67
C VAL A 27 2.58 -5.49 -3.91
N HIS A 28 3.15 -5.63 -5.10
CA HIS A 28 2.48 -5.31 -6.34
C HIS A 28 1.19 -6.13 -6.50
N ASP A 29 1.23 -7.41 -6.17
CA ASP A 29 0.04 -8.26 -6.23
C ASP A 29 -1.03 -7.77 -5.26
N LEU A 30 -0.64 -7.33 -4.07
CA LEU A 30 -1.59 -6.75 -3.10
C LEU A 30 -2.23 -5.48 -3.65
N VAL A 31 -1.44 -4.62 -4.27
CA VAL A 31 -1.95 -3.40 -4.89
C VAL A 31 -2.97 -3.72 -5.97
N GLU A 32 -2.68 -4.68 -6.83
CA GLU A 32 -3.61 -5.09 -7.89
C GLU A 32 -4.91 -5.66 -7.31
N GLU A 33 -4.80 -6.42 -6.25
CA GLU A 33 -5.96 -6.97 -5.56
C GLU A 33 -6.83 -5.87 -4.96
N LEU A 34 -6.23 -4.86 -4.32
CA LEU A 34 -6.96 -3.73 -3.77
C LEU A 34 -7.60 -2.89 -4.86
N LYS A 35 -6.91 -2.64 -5.96
CA LYS A 35 -7.45 -1.88 -7.10
C LYS A 35 -8.68 -2.56 -7.69
N ALA A 36 -8.72 -3.87 -7.67
CA ALA A 36 -9.85 -4.63 -8.21
C ALA A 36 -11.06 -4.60 -7.28
N ARG A 37 -10.89 -4.26 -6.02
CA ARG A 37 -11.98 -4.21 -5.05
C ARG A 37 -12.91 -3.03 -5.24
N GLU A 38 -12.34 -1.83 -5.28
CA GLU A 38 -13.10 -0.59 -5.37
C GLU A 38 -12.31 0.46 -6.11
N GLU A 39 -13.04 1.36 -6.76
CA GLU A 39 -12.42 2.41 -7.56
C GLU A 39 -11.53 3.34 -6.75
N ARG A 40 -11.86 3.57 -5.48
CA ARG A 40 -11.03 4.44 -4.63
C ARG A 40 -9.59 3.93 -4.51
N TYR A 41 -9.39 2.62 -4.50
CA TYR A 41 -8.05 2.05 -4.51
C TYR A 41 -7.39 2.21 -5.88
N ALA A 42 -8.16 2.04 -6.94
CA ALA A 42 -7.62 2.21 -8.29
C ALA A 42 -7.13 3.65 -8.51
N VAL A 43 -7.86 4.63 -7.98
CA VAL A 43 -7.46 6.04 -8.06
C VAL A 43 -6.21 6.30 -7.21
N ALA A 44 -6.19 5.80 -5.97
CA ALA A 44 -5.06 6.01 -5.07
C ALA A 44 -3.77 5.38 -5.60
N PHE A 45 -3.86 4.23 -6.24
CA PHE A 45 -2.71 3.47 -6.73
C PHE A 45 -2.48 3.61 -8.24
N ALA A 46 -3.06 4.62 -8.87
CA ALA A 46 -2.94 4.79 -10.31
C ALA A 46 -1.49 5.01 -10.78
N ASP A 47 -0.69 5.69 -9.97
CA ASP A 47 0.71 5.96 -10.27
C ASP A 47 1.58 5.51 -9.10
N LEU A 48 2.12 4.31 -9.19
CA LEU A 48 2.96 3.75 -8.13
C LEU A 48 4.30 4.48 -7.99
N SER A 49 4.74 5.19 -9.02
CA SER A 49 5.97 5.97 -8.92
C SER A 49 5.85 7.13 -7.93
N ALA A 50 4.62 7.55 -7.64
CA ALA A 50 4.33 8.59 -6.66
C ALA A 50 4.18 8.05 -5.24
N LEU A 51 4.45 6.77 -5.03
CA LEU A 51 4.25 6.09 -3.75
C LEU A 51 5.50 5.39 -3.27
N ARG A 52 5.53 5.17 -1.96
CA ARG A 52 6.53 4.34 -1.31
C ARG A 52 5.81 3.34 -0.43
N VAL A 53 6.50 2.26 -0.11
CA VAL A 53 5.94 1.19 0.72
C VAL A 53 6.94 0.79 1.80
N ALA A 54 6.41 0.50 2.97
CA ALA A 54 7.20 -0.06 4.07
C ALA A 54 6.55 -1.36 4.53
N LEU A 55 7.37 -2.38 4.76
CA LEU A 55 6.93 -3.67 5.26
C LEU A 55 7.45 -3.84 6.67
N ASP A 56 6.54 -4.03 7.62
CA ASP A 56 6.88 -4.12 9.04
C ASP A 56 7.77 -2.95 9.48
N GLN A 57 7.42 -1.73 8.99
CA GLN A 57 8.09 -0.47 9.31
C GLN A 57 9.48 -0.29 8.68
N GLU A 58 9.83 -1.16 7.74
CA GLU A 58 11.07 -1.00 6.98
C GLU A 58 10.76 -0.64 5.52
N LEU A 59 11.44 0.37 5.02
CA LEU A 59 11.28 0.80 3.64
C LEU A 59 11.59 -0.36 2.69
N SER A 60 10.72 -0.57 1.74
CA SER A 60 10.83 -1.66 0.80
C SER A 60 10.42 -1.19 -0.60
N ASP A 61 10.12 -2.14 -1.48
CA ASP A 61 9.66 -1.82 -2.84
C ASP A 61 8.46 -2.68 -3.22
N PHE A 62 7.88 -2.39 -4.39
CA PHE A 62 6.66 -3.06 -4.82
C PHE A 62 6.89 -4.51 -5.28
N ASP A 63 8.13 -4.90 -5.52
CA ASP A 63 8.47 -6.26 -5.90
C ASP A 63 8.75 -7.14 -4.68
N ALA A 64 8.80 -6.56 -3.49
CA ALA A 64 9.14 -7.29 -2.29
C ALA A 64 8.11 -8.37 -1.96
N PRO A 65 8.56 -9.53 -1.48
CA PRO A 65 7.64 -10.59 -1.10
C PRO A 65 6.94 -10.28 0.22
N LEU A 66 5.70 -10.75 0.34
CA LEU A 66 4.88 -10.54 1.54
C LEU A 66 4.96 -11.69 2.53
N SER A 67 5.75 -12.71 2.26
CA SER A 67 5.87 -13.85 3.16
C SER A 67 6.36 -13.41 4.55
N GLY A 68 5.57 -13.71 5.57
CA GLY A 68 5.91 -13.34 6.96
C GLY A 68 5.66 -11.89 7.32
N VAL A 69 5.21 -11.07 6.39
CA VAL A 69 4.94 -9.65 6.63
C VAL A 69 3.59 -9.50 7.36
N ARG A 70 3.56 -8.66 8.39
CA ARG A 70 2.36 -8.40 9.16
C ARG A 70 1.71 -7.07 8.82
N GLU A 71 2.50 -6.09 8.40
CA GLU A 71 2.03 -4.74 8.15
C GLU A 71 2.62 -4.19 6.88
N VAL A 72 1.77 -3.59 6.05
CA VAL A 72 2.18 -2.90 4.82
C VAL A 72 1.70 -1.45 4.94
N ALA A 73 2.60 -0.50 4.78
CA ALA A 73 2.27 0.91 4.83
C ALA A 73 2.54 1.55 3.47
N PHE A 74 1.55 2.30 2.98
CA PHE A 74 1.68 3.07 1.74
C PHE A 74 1.71 4.55 2.07
N PHE A 75 2.67 5.27 1.50
CA PHE A 75 2.85 6.69 1.77
C PHE A 75 3.51 7.37 0.58
N PRO A 76 3.33 8.69 0.42
CA PRO A 76 4.02 9.41 -0.64
C PRO A 76 5.50 9.58 -0.30
N PRO A 77 6.36 9.78 -1.29
CA PRO A 77 7.76 10.04 -1.02
C PRO A 77 7.91 11.32 -0.19
N MET A 78 8.84 11.28 0.74
CA MET A 78 9.19 12.47 1.51
C MET A 78 9.93 13.41 0.57
N THR A 79 9.29 14.51 0.22
CA THR A 79 10.00 15.55 -0.47
C THR A 79 10.87 16.26 0.56
N GLY A 80 12.15 16.02 0.49
CA GLY A 80 13.08 16.64 1.41
C GLY A 80 13.10 18.14 1.21
N GLY A 81 12.76 18.81 2.19
CA GLY A 81 12.84 20.24 2.12
C GLY A 81 11.95 20.92 2.81
#